data_82b982935cdf883b2a5c72bc28dadf95
#
_entry.id   82b982935cdf883b2a5c72bc28dadf95
#
_cell.length_a   1.000
_cell.length_b   1.000
_cell.length_c   1.000
_cell.angle_alpha   90.00
_cell.angle_beta   90.00
_cell.angle_gamma   90.00
#
_symmetry.space_group_name_H-M   'P 1'
#
loop_
_entity.id
_entity.type
_entity.pdbx_description
1 polymer ?
#
loop_
_entity_poly.entity_id
_entity_poly.type
_entity_poly.pdbx_seq_one_letter_code
_entity_poly.pdbx_strand_id
1 'polypeptide(L)'
;MKVMPFLSVAFVIVGFAGLGLPSLSGFIAEVNVFVGAFANPAAINRVSTVLVVLSIVVTAVYVLRAVNALVNGPIAPKFAMLSDATALEKVPVLILVFCLFGMGIMPGWIIELVNGAINPIFNNLTR
;
A
#
# COMPACT_ATOMS: atom_id res chain seq x y z
N MET A 1 0.82 17.40 -12.34
CA MET A 1 -0.61 17.75 -12.25
C MET A 1 -1.18 18.55 -13.42
N LYS A 2 -0.39 19.23 -14.23
CA LYS A 2 -0.92 20.17 -15.24
C LYS A 2 -1.57 19.52 -16.48
N VAL A 3 -1.15 18.32 -16.87
CA VAL A 3 -1.65 17.66 -18.10
C VAL A 3 -2.69 16.59 -17.80
N MET A 4 -2.48 15.77 -16.77
CA MET A 4 -3.37 14.66 -16.37
C MET A 4 -3.70 14.73 -14.88
N PRO A 5 -4.61 15.61 -14.44
CA PRO A 5 -4.88 15.83 -13.03
C PRO A 5 -5.44 14.59 -12.33
N PHE A 6 -6.37 13.86 -12.93
CA PHE A 6 -6.96 12.67 -12.34
C PHE A 6 -5.92 11.55 -12.12
N LEU A 7 -5.14 11.24 -13.16
CA LEU A 7 -4.10 10.21 -13.06
C LEU A 7 -3.01 10.59 -12.06
N SER A 8 -2.67 11.88 -11.96
CA SER A 8 -1.69 12.36 -10.97
C SER A 8 -2.18 12.15 -9.55
N VAL A 9 -3.45 12.47 -9.26
CA VAL A 9 -4.05 12.23 -7.93
C VAL A 9 -4.11 10.74 -7.62
N ALA A 10 -4.57 9.93 -8.57
CA ALA A 10 -4.61 8.48 -8.41
C ALA A 10 -3.21 7.90 -8.12
N PHE A 11 -2.19 8.36 -8.83
CA PHE A 11 -0.81 7.93 -8.62
C PHE A 11 -0.29 8.29 -7.21
N VAL A 12 -0.62 9.49 -6.72
CA VAL A 12 -0.28 9.91 -5.35
C VAL A 12 -0.94 8.99 -4.32
N ILE A 13 -2.23 8.70 -4.47
CA ILE A 13 -2.97 7.81 -3.57
C ILE A 13 -2.36 6.40 -3.56
N VAL A 14 -2.08 5.83 -4.73
CA VAL A 14 -1.46 4.50 -4.86
C VAL A 14 -0.04 4.50 -4.28
N GLY A 15 0.75 5.54 -4.53
CA GLY A 15 2.07 5.71 -3.93
C GLY A 15 2.02 5.71 -2.41
N PHE A 16 1.08 6.42 -1.83
CA PHE A 16 0.86 6.46 -0.38
C PHE A 16 0.31 5.15 0.18
N ALA A 17 -0.51 4.43 -0.58
CA ALA A 17 -0.96 3.09 -0.21
C ALA A 17 0.21 2.11 -0.11
N GLY A 18 1.18 2.21 -1.01
CA GLY A 18 2.42 1.43 -0.98
C GLY A 18 3.40 1.83 0.13
N LEU A 19 3.21 2.98 0.78
CA LEU A 19 3.99 3.40 1.96
C LEU A 19 3.38 2.92 3.29
N GLY A 20 2.30 2.17 3.26
CA GLY A 20 1.63 1.72 4.48
C GLY A 20 1.09 2.87 5.33
N LEU A 21 0.54 3.93 4.71
CA LEU A 21 -0.07 5.01 5.48
C LEU A 21 -1.34 4.54 6.20
N PRO A 22 -1.58 5.02 7.44
CA PRO A 22 -2.83 4.76 8.16
C PRO A 22 -4.06 5.05 7.29
N SER A 23 -5.10 4.25 7.43
CA SER A 23 -6.33 4.26 6.63
C SER A 23 -6.24 3.60 5.25
N LEU A 24 -5.09 3.09 4.84
CA LEU A 24 -4.89 2.32 3.61
C LEU A 24 -4.58 0.86 3.92
N SER A 25 -4.93 -0.03 2.99
CA SER A 25 -4.82 -1.49 3.19
C SER A 25 -3.40 -1.97 3.51
N GLY A 26 -2.38 -1.32 2.95
CA GLY A 26 -0.96 -1.62 3.20
C GLY A 26 -0.58 -1.53 4.67
N PHE A 27 -1.04 -0.50 5.37
CA PHE A 27 -0.75 -0.30 6.80
C PHE A 27 -1.19 -1.48 7.67
N ILE A 28 -2.40 -1.97 7.46
CA ILE A 28 -2.95 -3.09 8.24
C ILE A 28 -2.14 -4.37 8.01
N ALA A 29 -1.74 -4.63 6.77
CA ALA A 29 -0.93 -5.78 6.42
C ALA A 29 0.46 -5.72 7.08
N GLU A 30 1.15 -4.58 6.96
CA GLU A 30 2.48 -4.37 7.53
C GLU A 30 2.49 -4.47 9.06
N VAL A 31 1.55 -3.80 9.73
CA VAL A 31 1.44 -3.84 11.19
C VAL A 31 1.21 -5.26 11.70
N ASN A 32 0.32 -6.03 11.08
CA ASN A 32 0.06 -7.41 11.48
C ASN A 32 1.32 -8.29 11.32
N VAL A 33 2.05 -8.14 10.22
CA VAL A 33 3.31 -8.88 9.99
C VAL A 33 4.36 -8.49 11.03
N PHE A 34 4.53 -7.20 11.32
CA PHE A 34 5.54 -6.73 12.29
C PHE A 34 5.20 -7.15 13.71
N VAL A 35 3.94 -7.04 14.12
CA VAL A 35 3.50 -7.49 15.44
C VAL A 35 3.71 -9.00 15.59
N GLY A 36 3.32 -9.80 14.59
CA GLY A 36 3.50 -11.24 14.61
C GLY A 36 4.98 -11.65 14.65
N ALA A 37 5.82 -11.01 13.84
CA ALA A 37 7.25 -11.30 13.80
C ALA A 37 7.97 -10.86 15.10
N PHE A 38 7.60 -9.72 15.67
CA PHE A 38 8.20 -9.20 16.90
C PHE A 38 7.76 -10.00 18.15
N ALA A 39 6.56 -10.55 18.14
CA ALA A 39 6.05 -11.39 19.22
C ALA A 39 6.81 -12.73 19.35
N ASN A 40 7.50 -13.18 18.30
CA ASN A 40 8.29 -14.40 18.35
C ASN A 40 9.50 -14.20 19.30
N PRO A 41 9.72 -15.13 20.27
CA PRO A 41 10.78 -14.98 21.28
C PRO A 41 12.20 -15.09 20.73
N ALA A 42 12.39 -15.64 19.50
CA ALA A 42 13.71 -15.78 18.91
C ALA A 42 14.34 -14.39 18.64
N ALA A 43 15.53 -14.16 19.17
CA ALA A 43 16.25 -12.88 19.02
C ALA A 43 16.47 -12.50 17.55
N ILE A 44 16.73 -13.48 16.68
CA ILE A 44 16.90 -13.26 15.24
C ILE A 44 15.67 -12.62 14.61
N ASN A 45 14.46 -13.03 15.00
CA ASN A 45 13.22 -12.49 14.44
C ASN A 45 13.00 -11.04 14.85
N ARG A 46 13.34 -10.68 16.09
CA ARG A 46 13.25 -9.30 16.58
C ARG A 46 14.23 -8.38 15.85
N VAL A 47 15.48 -8.80 15.70
CA VAL A 47 16.49 -8.03 14.95
C VAL A 47 16.08 -7.86 13.50
N SER A 48 15.64 -8.93 12.85
CA SER A 48 15.18 -8.89 11.46
C SER A 48 13.97 -7.95 11.31
N THR A 49 13.01 -7.98 12.23
CA THR A 49 11.84 -7.08 12.21
C THR A 49 12.27 -5.63 12.30
N VAL A 50 13.20 -5.27 13.19
CA VAL A 50 13.72 -3.90 13.31
C VAL A 50 14.39 -3.45 12.02
N LEU A 51 15.20 -4.31 11.39
CA LEU A 51 15.86 -3.98 10.11
C LEU A 51 14.83 -3.77 8.98
N VAL A 52 13.78 -4.60 8.91
CA VAL A 52 12.72 -4.45 7.93
C VAL A 52 11.93 -3.16 8.15
N VAL A 53 11.60 -2.83 9.40
CA VAL A 53 10.93 -1.55 9.72
C VAL A 53 11.80 -0.35 9.30
N LEU A 54 13.10 -0.41 9.52
CA LEU A 54 14.01 0.65 9.05
C LEU A 54 14.05 0.77 7.53
N SER A 55 13.85 -0.33 6.79
CA SER A 55 13.79 -0.30 5.32
C SER A 55 12.60 0.49 4.78
N ILE A 56 11.51 0.63 5.57
CA ILE A 56 10.35 1.46 5.19
C ILE A 56 10.76 2.92 4.97
N VAL A 57 11.71 3.42 5.75
CA VAL A 57 12.22 4.80 5.57
C VAL A 57 12.85 4.97 4.18
N VAL A 58 13.62 3.98 3.73
CA VAL A 58 14.22 3.99 2.39
C VAL A 58 13.14 3.94 1.31
N THR A 59 12.14 3.07 1.50
CA THR A 59 10.97 2.99 0.61
C THR A 59 10.25 4.32 0.53
N ALA A 60 10.00 4.98 1.66
CA ALA A 60 9.37 6.29 1.69
C ALA A 60 10.14 7.33 0.87
N VAL A 61 11.46 7.37 0.98
CA VAL A 61 12.28 8.33 0.24
C VAL A 61 12.14 8.13 -1.27
N TYR A 62 12.25 6.92 -1.79
CA TYR A 62 12.18 6.73 -3.23
C TYR A 62 10.75 6.90 -3.79
N VAL A 63 9.71 6.46 -3.05
CA VAL A 63 8.32 6.67 -3.47
C VAL A 63 7.97 8.15 -3.50
N LEU A 64 8.32 8.91 -2.44
CA LEU A 64 8.07 10.35 -2.41
C LEU A 64 8.84 11.09 -3.50
N ARG A 65 10.06 10.68 -3.82
CA ARG A 65 10.81 11.22 -4.96
C ARG A 65 10.14 10.92 -6.28
N ALA A 66 9.65 9.69 -6.50
CA ALA A 66 8.94 9.31 -7.70
C ALA A 66 7.62 10.09 -7.84
N VAL A 67 6.84 10.20 -6.77
CA VAL A 67 5.61 11.00 -6.73
C VAL A 67 5.91 12.45 -7.06
N ASN A 68 6.91 13.06 -6.42
CA ASN A 68 7.29 14.45 -6.68
C ASN A 68 7.76 14.66 -8.12
N ALA A 69 8.56 13.76 -8.68
CA ALA A 69 9.03 13.85 -10.06
C ALA A 69 7.88 13.76 -11.08
N LEU A 70 6.91 12.89 -10.86
CA LEU A 70 5.75 12.73 -11.74
C LEU A 70 4.73 13.86 -11.61
N VAL A 71 4.49 14.33 -10.40
CA VAL A 71 3.46 15.35 -10.13
C VAL A 71 3.97 16.77 -10.42
N ASN A 72 5.20 17.08 -10.01
CA ASN A 72 5.79 18.42 -10.09
C ASN A 72 6.89 18.55 -11.12
N GLY A 73 7.28 17.44 -11.77
CA GLY A 73 8.35 17.43 -12.77
C GLY A 73 8.05 18.29 -14.01
N PRO A 74 9.08 18.65 -14.78
CA PRO A 74 8.91 19.39 -16.03
C PRO A 74 8.19 18.51 -17.07
N ILE A 75 7.21 19.10 -17.77
CA ILE A 75 6.47 18.41 -18.82
C ILE A 75 7.35 18.37 -20.08
N ALA A 76 7.67 17.16 -20.54
CA ALA A 76 8.33 17.04 -21.84
C ALA A 76 7.37 17.49 -22.95
N PRO A 77 7.84 18.25 -23.97
CA PRO A 77 6.97 18.83 -25.00
C PRO A 77 6.09 17.81 -25.72
N LYS A 78 6.57 16.59 -25.89
CA LYS A 78 5.82 15.48 -26.52
C LYS A 78 4.60 15.03 -25.74
N PHE A 79 4.50 15.32 -24.45
CA PHE A 79 3.39 14.94 -23.58
C PHE A 79 2.42 16.09 -23.26
N ALA A 80 2.72 17.30 -23.76
CA ALA A 80 1.91 18.48 -23.48
C ALA A 80 0.48 18.41 -24.08
N MET A 81 0.28 17.60 -25.13
CA MET A 81 -1.01 17.42 -25.82
C MET A 81 -1.81 16.20 -25.32
N LEU A 82 -1.33 15.48 -24.32
CA LEU A 82 -2.07 14.33 -23.79
C LEU A 82 -3.32 14.80 -23.02
N SER A 83 -4.46 14.15 -23.27
CA SER A 83 -5.70 14.34 -22.51
C SER A 83 -5.65 13.52 -21.23
N ASP A 84 -6.39 13.96 -20.19
CA ASP A 84 -6.61 13.19 -18.98
C ASP A 84 -7.43 11.93 -19.27
N ALA A 85 -7.49 11.00 -18.30
CA ALA A 85 -8.22 9.74 -18.41
C ALA A 85 -9.66 9.95 -18.85
N THR A 86 -10.13 9.10 -19.75
CA THR A 86 -11.52 9.04 -20.18
C THR A 86 -12.44 8.53 -19.06
N ALA A 87 -13.76 8.73 -19.18
CA ALA A 87 -14.71 8.26 -18.18
C ALA A 87 -14.61 6.74 -17.94
N LEU A 88 -14.38 5.96 -19.00
CA LEU A 88 -14.22 4.50 -18.91
C LEU A 88 -12.95 4.09 -18.17
N GLU A 89 -11.86 4.85 -18.29
CA GLU A 89 -10.59 4.59 -17.59
C GLU A 89 -10.65 5.02 -16.12
N LYS A 90 -11.47 6.01 -15.79
CA LYS A 90 -11.65 6.48 -14.40
C LYS A 90 -12.37 5.46 -13.52
N VAL A 91 -13.34 4.72 -14.07
CA VAL A 91 -14.15 3.76 -13.31
C VAL A 91 -13.30 2.68 -12.61
N PRO A 92 -12.43 1.91 -13.30
CA PRO A 92 -11.62 0.88 -12.64
C PRO A 92 -10.65 1.49 -11.60
N VAL A 93 -10.09 2.66 -11.87
CA VAL A 93 -9.19 3.34 -10.92
C VAL A 93 -9.94 3.72 -9.65
N LEU A 94 -11.15 4.27 -9.77
CA LEU A 94 -12.00 4.62 -8.62
C LEU A 94 -12.40 3.39 -7.81
N ILE A 95 -12.75 2.28 -8.47
CA ILE A 95 -13.06 1.01 -7.79
C ILE A 95 -11.86 0.53 -6.98
N LEU A 96 -10.67 0.52 -7.57
CA LEU A 96 -9.44 0.11 -6.87
C LEU A 96 -9.10 1.02 -5.69
N VAL A 97 -9.22 2.33 -5.86
CA VAL A 97 -9.00 3.30 -4.77
C VAL A 97 -10.02 3.09 -3.66
N PHE A 98 -11.29 2.85 -3.99
CA PHE A 98 -12.32 2.55 -3.01
C PHE A 98 -12.02 1.25 -2.23
N CYS A 99 -11.55 0.21 -2.92
CA CYS A 99 -11.11 -1.04 -2.26
C CYS A 99 -9.92 -0.81 -1.32
N LEU A 100 -8.93 0.01 -1.71
CA LEU A 100 -7.78 0.33 -0.87
C LEU A 100 -8.19 1.00 0.46
N PHE A 101 -9.10 1.96 0.40
CA PHE A 101 -9.64 2.62 1.59
C PHE A 101 -10.58 1.70 2.38
N GLY A 102 -11.45 0.96 1.72
CA GLY A 102 -12.38 0.03 2.38
C GLY A 102 -11.66 -1.02 3.21
N MET A 103 -10.63 -1.64 2.64
CA MET A 103 -9.79 -2.61 3.35
C MET A 103 -8.92 -1.99 4.46
N GLY A 104 -8.53 -0.73 4.30
CA GLY A 104 -7.73 -0.03 5.31
C GLY A 104 -8.54 0.46 6.51
N ILE A 105 -9.80 0.89 6.30
CA ILE A 105 -10.67 1.45 7.36
C ILE A 105 -11.42 0.34 8.10
N MET A 106 -11.84 -0.72 7.40
CA MET A 106 -12.62 -1.83 7.97
C MET A 106 -11.92 -3.18 7.73
N PRO A 107 -10.76 -3.44 8.34
CA PRO A 107 -9.99 -4.67 8.09
C PRO A 107 -10.61 -5.92 8.73
N GLY A 108 -11.55 -5.77 9.66
CA GLY A 108 -12.09 -6.85 10.48
C GLY A 108 -12.58 -8.03 9.66
N TRP A 109 -13.38 -7.79 8.63
CA TRP A 109 -13.94 -8.85 7.78
C TRP A 109 -12.86 -9.67 7.04
N ILE A 110 -11.76 -9.04 6.60
CA ILE A 110 -10.64 -9.74 5.96
C ILE A 110 -9.87 -10.57 7.00
N ILE A 111 -9.62 -10.00 8.17
CA ILE A 111 -8.92 -10.68 9.27
C ILE A 111 -9.71 -11.92 9.73
N GLU A 112 -11.03 -11.81 9.84
CA GLU A 112 -11.89 -12.96 10.19
C GLU A 112 -11.85 -14.05 9.12
N LEU A 113 -11.89 -13.68 7.85
CA LEU A 113 -11.81 -14.61 6.71
C LEU A 113 -10.45 -15.32 6.67
N VAL A 114 -9.36 -14.60 6.88
CA VAL A 114 -8.00 -15.15 6.95
C VAL A 114 -7.85 -16.07 8.17
N ASN A 115 -8.32 -15.67 9.35
CA ASN A 115 -8.28 -16.50 10.56
C ASN A 115 -9.09 -17.78 10.40
N GLY A 116 -10.26 -17.71 9.76
CA GLY A 116 -11.07 -18.88 9.45
C GLY A 116 -10.35 -19.90 8.56
N ALA A 117 -9.50 -19.44 7.67
CA ALA A 117 -8.70 -20.30 6.79
C ALA A 117 -7.43 -20.86 7.49
N ILE A 118 -6.80 -20.06 8.35
CA ILE A 118 -5.51 -20.42 9.00
C ILE A 118 -5.72 -21.34 10.21
N ASN A 119 -6.74 -21.11 11.03
CA ASN A 119 -6.96 -21.87 12.27
C ASN A 119 -7.03 -23.39 12.07
N PRO A 120 -7.75 -23.95 11.08
CA PRO A 120 -7.76 -25.40 10.87
C PRO A 120 -6.39 -25.94 10.44
N ILE A 121 -5.60 -25.16 9.70
CA ILE A 121 -4.24 -25.56 9.29
C ILE A 121 -3.34 -25.59 10.50
N PHE A 122 -3.39 -24.57 11.34
CA PHE A 122 -2.58 -24.49 12.56
C PHE A 122 -2.89 -25.62 13.54
N ASN A 123 -4.16 -25.94 13.75
CA ASN A 123 -4.60 -27.03 14.62
C ASN A 123 -4.17 -28.41 14.11
N ASN A 124 -4.01 -28.59 12.80
CA ASN A 124 -3.52 -29.83 12.22
C ASN A 124 -2.00 -29.99 12.31
N LEU A 125 -1.25 -28.89 12.35
CA LEU A 125 0.21 -28.91 12.49
C LEU A 125 0.69 -29.06 13.95
N THR A 126 -0.17 -28.75 14.93
CA THR A 126 0.14 -28.83 16.35
C THR A 126 -0.33 -30.13 17.01
N ARG A 127 -0.94 -31.02 16.23
CA ARG A 127 -1.26 -32.40 16.62
C ARG A 127 -0.15 -33.35 16.19
#